data_071a7b482726d7426c81eda2e2506423
#
_entry.id   071a7b482726d7426c81eda2e2506423
#
_cell.length_a   1.000
_cell.length_b   1.000
_cell.length_c   1.000
_cell.angle_alpha   90.00
_cell.angle_beta   90.00
_cell.angle_gamma   90.00
#
_symmetry.space_group_name_H-M   'P 1'
#
loop_
_entity.id
_entity.type
_entity.pdbx_description
1 polymer ?
#
loop_
_entity_poly.entity_id
_entity_poly.type
_entity_poly.pdbx_seq_one_letter_code
_entity_poly.pdbx_strand_id
1 'polypeptide(L)'
;MSSFIEIRDLSKSYTKGKVTITPLESLTLEVTKGDFLALMGPSGSGKTTLLNLVAGIDSPTSGTLLIDGNDVAKLSRSQLAKWRSQHVGYIFQLYHLVPILSAFENVELPLLLSKLSKAERRQRVNSALELVGLADRANHRPTELSGGQEQRVAIARAIVHNPELLVADEPTGDLDRESADSILALLSSLADDHGKTIVMVTHDPKAAAAAKRTLHLEKGQLVTAHA
;
A
#
# COMPACT_ATOMS: atom_id res chain seq x y z
N MET A 1 13.92 -10.92 15.22
CA MET A 1 13.57 -9.71 14.43
C MET A 1 12.33 -9.12 15.04
N SER A 2 12.22 -7.80 15.20
CA SER A 2 11.04 -7.19 15.81
C SER A 2 9.87 -7.20 14.80
N SER A 3 8.67 -7.52 15.27
CA SER A 3 7.44 -7.40 14.49
C SER A 3 7.20 -5.92 14.16
N PHE A 4 6.88 -5.62 12.89
CA PHE A 4 6.54 -4.26 12.43
C PHE A 4 5.03 -4.05 12.39
N ILE A 5 4.28 -5.07 11.96
CA ILE A 5 2.81 -5.09 12.05
C ILE A 5 2.44 -6.25 12.96
N GLU A 6 1.68 -5.96 14.02
CA GLU A 6 1.12 -6.97 14.92
C GLU A 6 -0.39 -6.82 14.94
N ILE A 7 -1.07 -7.86 14.54
CA ILE A 7 -2.52 -7.99 14.56
C ILE A 7 -2.87 -9.12 15.51
N ARG A 8 -3.75 -8.85 16.51
CA ARG A 8 -4.19 -9.87 17.48
C ARG A 8 -5.70 -9.82 17.62
N ASP A 9 -6.34 -10.96 17.34
CA ASP A 9 -7.79 -11.18 17.47
C ASP A 9 -8.64 -10.09 16.83
N LEU A 10 -8.15 -9.56 15.68
CA LEU A 10 -8.73 -8.41 15.02
C LEU A 10 -9.99 -8.83 14.25
N SER A 11 -11.08 -8.12 14.51
CA SER A 11 -12.33 -8.28 13.77
C SER A 11 -12.78 -6.94 13.20
N LYS A 12 -13.42 -7.02 12.02
CA LYS A 12 -14.07 -5.88 11.38
C LYS A 12 -15.47 -6.24 10.94
N SER A 13 -16.44 -5.44 11.38
CA SER A 13 -17.84 -5.56 10.98
C SER A 13 -18.37 -4.25 10.44
N TYR A 14 -19.23 -4.34 9.44
CA TYR A 14 -19.98 -3.22 8.87
C TYR A 14 -21.46 -3.46 9.06
N THR A 15 -22.19 -2.49 9.62
CA THR A 15 -23.63 -2.59 9.82
C THR A 15 -24.34 -1.57 8.92
N LYS A 16 -25.27 -2.06 8.08
CA LYS A 16 -26.15 -1.23 7.26
C LYS A 16 -27.59 -1.61 7.54
N GLY A 17 -28.30 -0.78 8.27
CA GLY A 17 -29.65 -1.07 8.73
C GLY A 17 -29.65 -2.29 9.68
N LYS A 18 -30.34 -3.38 9.30
CA LYS A 18 -30.41 -4.63 10.08
C LYS A 18 -29.40 -5.69 9.65
N VAL A 19 -28.60 -5.42 8.62
CA VAL A 19 -27.63 -6.38 8.09
C VAL A 19 -26.24 -6.04 8.61
N THR A 20 -25.58 -7.01 9.24
CA THR A 20 -24.18 -6.92 9.64
C THR A 20 -23.36 -7.91 8.82
N ILE A 21 -22.28 -7.43 8.21
CA ILE A 21 -21.31 -8.22 7.48
C ILE A 21 -19.98 -8.13 8.23
N THR A 22 -19.34 -9.26 8.48
CA THR A 22 -18.05 -9.35 9.19
C THR A 22 -16.98 -9.92 8.26
N PRO A 23 -16.32 -9.06 7.44
CA PRO A 23 -15.32 -9.52 6.49
C PRO A 23 -14.02 -10.03 7.13
N LEU A 24 -13.76 -9.71 8.41
CA LEU A 24 -12.62 -10.23 9.18
C LEU A 24 -13.09 -10.65 10.55
N GLU A 25 -12.69 -11.85 10.98
CA GLU A 25 -13.09 -12.44 12.26
C GLU A 25 -11.89 -13.05 12.99
N SER A 26 -11.54 -12.48 14.15
CA SER A 26 -10.46 -12.92 15.06
C SER A 26 -9.13 -13.20 14.34
N LEU A 27 -8.76 -12.32 13.38
CA LEU A 27 -7.55 -12.48 12.58
C LEU A 27 -6.33 -12.13 13.42
N THR A 28 -5.30 -13.00 13.36
CA THR A 28 -4.00 -12.77 13.97
C THR A 28 -2.91 -12.90 12.92
N LEU A 29 -2.02 -11.91 12.83
CA LEU A 29 -0.97 -11.83 11.82
C LEU A 29 0.21 -11.02 12.35
N GLU A 30 1.42 -11.45 12.02
CA GLU A 30 2.64 -10.68 12.24
C GLU A 30 3.40 -10.49 10.92
N VAL A 31 3.91 -9.27 10.71
CA VAL A 31 4.77 -8.91 9.58
C VAL A 31 6.04 -8.26 10.13
N THR A 32 7.19 -8.76 9.73
CA THR A 32 8.48 -8.22 10.15
C THR A 32 8.85 -6.96 9.37
N LYS A 33 9.71 -6.11 9.93
CA LYS A 33 10.20 -4.92 9.23
C LYS A 33 11.02 -5.33 8.00
N GLY A 34 10.77 -4.68 6.86
CA GLY A 34 11.43 -4.98 5.59
C GLY A 34 10.90 -6.24 4.89
N ASP A 35 9.79 -6.80 5.37
CA ASP A 35 9.12 -7.92 4.71
C ASP A 35 8.28 -7.45 3.50
N PHE A 36 8.18 -8.30 2.50
CA PHE A 36 7.23 -8.14 1.40
C PHE A 36 6.21 -9.27 1.47
N LEU A 37 5.03 -8.96 1.96
CA LEU A 37 3.92 -9.90 2.15
C LEU A 37 2.89 -9.74 1.04
N ALA A 38 2.53 -10.84 0.37
CA ALA A 38 1.36 -10.92 -0.50
C ALA A 38 0.18 -11.59 0.24
N LEU A 39 -0.99 -10.96 0.12
CA LEU A 39 -2.27 -11.50 0.58
C LEU A 39 -3.09 -11.94 -0.62
N MET A 40 -3.36 -13.24 -0.72
CA MET A 40 -4.18 -13.86 -1.74
C MET A 40 -5.53 -14.31 -1.19
N GLY A 41 -6.46 -14.62 -2.08
CA GLY A 41 -7.77 -15.20 -1.73
C GLY A 41 -8.87 -14.77 -2.69
N PRO A 42 -10.04 -15.41 -2.64
CA PRO A 42 -11.16 -15.11 -3.52
C PRO A 42 -11.71 -13.69 -3.28
N SER A 43 -12.51 -13.19 -4.23
CA SER A 43 -13.23 -11.93 -4.04
C SER A 43 -14.15 -12.03 -2.82
N GLY A 44 -14.19 -10.93 -2.03
CA GLY A 44 -14.98 -10.88 -0.80
C GLY A 44 -14.37 -11.59 0.42
N SER A 45 -13.16 -12.13 0.34
CA SER A 45 -12.50 -12.80 1.48
C SER A 45 -12.02 -11.83 2.60
N GLY A 46 -12.06 -10.52 2.39
CA GLY A 46 -11.63 -9.51 3.38
C GLY A 46 -10.27 -8.87 3.11
N LYS A 47 -9.57 -9.19 2.02
CA LYS A 47 -8.22 -8.66 1.69
C LYS A 47 -8.15 -7.14 1.69
N THR A 48 -8.99 -6.48 0.90
CA THR A 48 -9.02 -5.00 0.82
C THR A 48 -9.45 -4.39 2.17
N THR A 49 -10.32 -5.08 2.95
CA THR A 49 -10.64 -4.65 4.31
C THR A 49 -9.40 -4.68 5.20
N LEU A 50 -8.65 -5.79 5.20
CA LEU A 50 -7.41 -5.89 5.97
C LEU A 50 -6.39 -4.84 5.53
N LEU A 51 -6.22 -4.65 4.22
CA LEU A 51 -5.32 -3.65 3.67
C LEU A 51 -5.70 -2.23 4.14
N ASN A 52 -6.99 -1.89 4.14
CA ASN A 52 -7.49 -0.58 4.60
C ASN A 52 -7.29 -0.37 6.11
N LEU A 53 -7.39 -1.42 6.93
CA LEU A 53 -7.07 -1.34 8.35
C LEU A 53 -5.58 -1.10 8.57
N VAL A 54 -4.72 -1.86 7.90
CA VAL A 54 -3.26 -1.69 7.96
C VAL A 54 -2.82 -0.33 7.41
N ALA A 55 -3.51 0.17 6.38
CA ALA A 55 -3.27 1.51 5.85
C ALA A 55 -3.78 2.65 6.74
N GLY A 56 -4.53 2.37 7.81
CA GLY A 56 -5.17 3.41 8.62
C GLY A 56 -6.24 4.21 7.87
N ILE A 57 -6.87 3.61 6.86
CA ILE A 57 -8.03 4.19 6.17
C ILE A 57 -9.30 3.92 6.98
N ASP A 58 -9.37 2.74 7.60
CA ASP A 58 -10.46 2.32 8.46
C ASP A 58 -9.92 1.87 9.83
N SER A 59 -10.80 1.64 10.80
CA SER A 59 -10.46 1.17 12.13
C SER A 59 -11.12 -0.18 12.40
N PRO A 60 -10.49 -1.10 13.15
CA PRO A 60 -11.09 -2.38 13.50
C PRO A 60 -12.31 -2.18 14.41
N THR A 61 -13.21 -3.16 14.44
CA THR A 61 -14.35 -3.22 15.37
C THR A 61 -13.88 -3.71 16.74
N SER A 62 -12.94 -4.66 16.77
CA SER A 62 -12.31 -5.19 17.98
C SER A 62 -10.93 -5.75 17.68
N GLY A 63 -10.18 -6.09 18.71
CA GLY A 63 -8.82 -6.59 18.62
C GLY A 63 -7.77 -5.48 18.63
N THR A 64 -6.52 -5.85 18.34
CA THR A 64 -5.37 -4.95 18.41
C THR A 64 -4.67 -4.86 17.05
N LEU A 65 -4.25 -3.66 16.68
CA LEU A 65 -3.42 -3.40 15.50
C LEU A 65 -2.29 -2.45 15.89
N LEU A 66 -1.10 -3.02 16.04
CA LEU A 66 0.12 -2.26 16.27
C LEU A 66 0.92 -2.16 14.97
N ILE A 67 1.40 -0.97 14.65
CA ILE A 67 2.30 -0.72 13.52
C ILE A 67 3.47 0.10 14.03
N ASP A 68 4.67 -0.44 13.92
CA ASP A 68 5.90 0.11 14.49
C ASP A 68 5.72 0.50 15.98
N GLY A 69 5.10 -0.41 16.76
CA GLY A 69 4.79 -0.22 18.16
C GLY A 69 3.63 0.75 18.48
N ASN A 70 3.04 1.43 17.48
CA ASN A 70 1.94 2.35 17.67
C ASN A 70 0.60 1.62 17.56
N ASP A 71 -0.27 1.74 18.56
CA ASP A 71 -1.63 1.19 18.52
C ASP A 71 -2.53 2.08 17.66
N VAL A 72 -2.58 1.77 16.36
CA VAL A 72 -3.36 2.56 15.39
C VAL A 72 -4.87 2.37 15.56
N ALA A 73 -5.30 1.28 16.21
CA ALA A 73 -6.71 1.01 16.49
C ALA A 73 -7.31 2.01 17.47
N LYS A 74 -6.48 2.61 18.35
CA LYS A 74 -6.92 3.58 19.36
C LYS A 74 -6.87 5.04 18.91
N LEU A 75 -6.35 5.30 17.71
CA LEU A 75 -6.26 6.67 17.20
C LEU A 75 -7.64 7.21 16.80
N SER A 76 -7.90 8.47 17.15
CA SER A 76 -9.05 9.20 16.60
C SER A 76 -8.90 9.39 15.09
N ARG A 77 -9.99 9.67 14.37
CA ARG A 77 -9.97 9.87 12.91
C ARG A 77 -8.93 10.90 12.46
N SER A 78 -8.79 12.01 13.18
CA SER A 78 -7.81 13.05 12.84
C SER A 78 -6.37 12.59 13.10
N GLN A 79 -6.14 11.90 14.21
CA GLN A 79 -4.83 11.32 14.53
C GLN A 79 -4.44 10.23 13.52
N LEU A 80 -5.39 9.37 13.13
CA LEU A 80 -5.18 8.32 12.15
C LEU A 80 -4.87 8.90 10.76
N ALA A 81 -5.56 9.96 10.33
CA ALA A 81 -5.27 10.65 9.09
C ALA A 81 -3.87 11.28 9.08
N LYS A 82 -3.46 11.90 10.19
CA LYS A 82 -2.11 12.44 10.36
C LYS A 82 -1.06 11.34 10.37
N TRP A 83 -1.29 10.25 11.11
CA TRP A 83 -0.39 9.11 11.16
C TRP A 83 -0.20 8.50 9.76
N ARG A 84 -1.30 8.23 9.05
CA ARG A 84 -1.27 7.69 7.68
C ARG A 84 -0.45 8.57 6.74
N SER A 85 -0.64 9.88 6.78
CA SER A 85 0.09 10.81 5.89
C SER A 85 1.61 10.83 6.11
N GLN A 86 2.09 10.29 7.22
CA GLN A 86 3.51 10.24 7.58
C GLN A 86 4.11 8.86 7.40
N HIS A 87 3.34 7.79 7.62
CA HIS A 87 3.86 6.43 7.76
C HIS A 87 3.46 5.49 6.63
N VAL A 88 2.45 5.83 5.81
CA VAL A 88 1.89 4.90 4.83
C VAL A 88 1.93 5.48 3.43
N GLY A 89 2.52 4.73 2.49
CA GLY A 89 2.35 4.94 1.05
C GLY A 89 1.30 3.97 0.50
N TYR A 90 0.31 4.48 -0.21
CA TYR A 90 -0.75 3.65 -0.80
C TYR A 90 -0.62 3.61 -2.33
N ILE A 91 -0.57 2.40 -2.88
CA ILE A 91 -0.49 2.10 -4.31
C ILE A 91 -1.81 1.43 -4.70
N PHE A 92 -2.55 2.07 -5.61
CA PHE A 92 -3.86 1.61 -6.07
C PHE A 92 -3.75 0.87 -7.40
N GLN A 93 -4.73 0.02 -7.71
CA GLN A 93 -4.86 -0.64 -9.00
C GLN A 93 -5.06 0.40 -10.12
N LEU A 94 -6.00 1.33 -9.98
CA LEU A 94 -6.35 2.37 -10.96
C LEU A 94 -5.51 3.65 -10.80
N TYR A 95 -4.26 3.60 -10.49
CA TYR A 95 -3.28 4.69 -10.35
C TYR A 95 -3.77 5.94 -9.60
N HIS A 96 -4.99 6.40 -9.82
CA HIS A 96 -5.65 7.59 -9.24
C HIS A 96 -4.77 8.86 -9.39
N LEU A 97 -4.17 9.03 -10.57
CA LEU A 97 -3.48 10.27 -10.89
C LEU A 97 -4.50 11.37 -11.21
N VAL A 98 -4.16 12.60 -10.88
CA VAL A 98 -4.95 13.77 -11.24
C VAL A 98 -4.62 14.11 -12.68
N PRO A 99 -5.58 14.01 -13.64
CA PRO A 99 -5.27 14.05 -15.09
C PRO A 99 -4.72 15.39 -15.59
N ILE A 100 -5.06 16.48 -14.91
CA ILE A 100 -4.62 17.84 -15.30
C ILE A 100 -3.21 18.18 -14.79
N LEU A 101 -2.69 17.39 -13.84
CA LEU A 101 -1.37 17.58 -13.26
C LEU A 101 -0.33 16.73 -14.00
N SER A 102 0.88 17.26 -14.09
CA SER A 102 2.04 16.51 -14.59
C SER A 102 2.42 15.36 -13.63
N ALA A 103 3.32 14.48 -14.06
CA ALA A 103 3.90 13.43 -13.22
C ALA A 103 4.56 14.05 -11.97
N PHE A 104 5.36 15.12 -12.15
CA PHE A 104 5.97 15.85 -11.06
C PHE A 104 4.94 16.36 -10.05
N GLU A 105 3.90 17.04 -10.51
CA GLU A 105 2.85 17.62 -9.67
C GLU A 105 2.05 16.53 -8.94
N ASN A 106 1.72 15.42 -9.60
CA ASN A 106 1.09 14.26 -8.96
C ASN A 106 1.93 13.69 -7.82
N VAL A 107 3.25 13.56 -8.01
CA VAL A 107 4.18 13.07 -6.98
C VAL A 107 4.34 14.10 -5.86
N GLU A 108 4.27 15.40 -6.14
CA GLU A 108 4.39 16.46 -5.13
C GLU A 108 3.17 16.54 -4.18
N LEU A 109 1.98 16.09 -4.61
CA LEU A 109 0.73 16.25 -3.83
C LEU A 109 0.84 15.90 -2.34
N PRO A 110 1.41 14.74 -1.93
CA PRO A 110 1.52 14.41 -0.51
C PRO A 110 2.40 15.38 0.29
N LEU A 111 3.34 16.04 -0.36
CA LEU A 111 4.28 16.95 0.28
C LEU A 111 3.72 18.37 0.49
N LEU A 112 2.62 18.73 -0.19
CA LEU A 112 2.03 20.07 -0.09
C LEU A 112 1.51 20.40 1.32
N LEU A 113 1.14 19.37 2.10
CA LEU A 113 0.72 19.52 3.49
C LEU A 113 1.87 19.44 4.50
N SER A 114 3.10 19.28 4.03
CA SER A 114 4.30 19.23 4.89
C SER A 114 4.85 20.63 5.14
N LYS A 115 5.77 20.73 6.11
CA LYS A 115 6.49 21.98 6.40
C LYS A 115 7.73 22.18 5.51
N LEU A 116 7.89 21.37 4.46
CA LEU A 116 9.05 21.44 3.55
C LEU A 116 9.01 22.70 2.69
N SER A 117 10.17 23.32 2.47
CA SER A 117 10.34 24.40 1.49
C SER A 117 10.09 23.87 0.06
N LYS A 118 9.84 24.78 -0.87
CA LYS A 118 9.68 24.43 -2.29
C LYS A 118 10.90 23.70 -2.86
N ALA A 119 12.10 24.09 -2.44
CA ALA A 119 13.36 23.47 -2.88
C ALA A 119 13.45 22.01 -2.38
N GLU A 120 13.15 21.76 -1.10
CA GLU A 120 13.16 20.42 -0.52
C GLU A 120 12.10 19.51 -1.15
N ARG A 121 10.88 20.02 -1.38
CA ARG A 121 9.84 19.25 -2.09
C ARG A 121 10.31 18.86 -3.49
N ARG A 122 10.84 19.82 -4.26
CA ARG A 122 11.37 19.56 -5.60
C ARG A 122 12.45 18.48 -5.60
N GLN A 123 13.38 18.54 -4.65
CA GLN A 123 14.44 17.54 -4.51
C GLN A 123 13.83 16.15 -4.27
N ARG A 124 12.90 16.01 -3.31
CA ARG A 124 12.24 14.72 -3.00
C ARG A 124 11.48 14.17 -4.19
N VAL A 125 10.74 15.02 -4.90
CA VAL A 125 9.98 14.58 -6.09
C VAL A 125 10.93 14.09 -7.18
N ASN A 126 12.01 14.82 -7.46
CA ASN A 126 13.00 14.40 -8.46
C ASN A 126 13.63 13.06 -8.07
N SER A 127 14.05 12.88 -6.81
CA SER A 127 14.60 11.61 -6.33
C SER A 127 13.59 10.47 -6.43
N ALA A 128 12.29 10.71 -6.15
CA ALA A 128 11.26 9.69 -6.30
C ALA A 128 11.02 9.32 -7.77
N LEU A 129 10.99 10.30 -8.67
CA LEU A 129 10.85 10.05 -10.12
C LEU A 129 12.07 9.33 -10.69
N GLU A 130 13.27 9.68 -10.25
CA GLU A 130 14.51 9.00 -10.64
C GLU A 130 14.49 7.53 -10.19
N LEU A 131 14.09 7.25 -8.95
CA LEU A 131 14.00 5.90 -8.40
C LEU A 131 13.04 5.00 -9.19
N VAL A 132 11.94 5.55 -9.70
CA VAL A 132 11.01 4.80 -10.56
C VAL A 132 11.36 4.87 -12.05
N GLY A 133 12.47 5.48 -12.44
CA GLY A 133 12.95 5.57 -13.83
C GLY A 133 12.13 6.50 -14.73
N LEU A 134 11.58 7.60 -14.18
CA LEU A 134 10.73 8.55 -14.90
C LEU A 134 11.22 10.01 -14.78
N ALA A 135 12.50 10.24 -14.51
CA ALA A 135 13.05 11.59 -14.41
C ALA A 135 12.84 12.42 -15.69
N ASP A 136 12.95 11.80 -16.87
CA ASP A 136 12.73 12.42 -18.18
C ASP A 136 11.24 12.67 -18.51
N ARG A 137 10.31 12.10 -17.73
CA ARG A 137 8.86 12.20 -17.89
C ARG A 137 8.19 13.12 -16.87
N ALA A 138 8.96 13.83 -16.05
CA ALA A 138 8.46 14.68 -14.97
C ALA A 138 7.36 15.67 -15.39
N ASN A 139 7.46 16.23 -16.60
CA ASN A 139 6.51 17.21 -17.13
C ASN A 139 5.34 16.60 -17.94
N HIS A 140 5.31 15.28 -18.16
CA HIS A 140 4.23 14.63 -18.89
C HIS A 140 2.98 14.52 -18.01
N ARG A 141 1.82 14.63 -18.64
CA ARG A 141 0.52 14.38 -18.00
C ARG A 141 0.17 12.88 -18.10
N PRO A 142 -0.74 12.37 -17.25
CA PRO A 142 -1.16 10.97 -17.31
C PRO A 142 -1.56 10.51 -18.73
N THR A 143 -2.28 11.35 -19.49
CA THR A 143 -2.70 11.04 -20.87
C THR A 143 -1.56 10.88 -21.88
N GLU A 144 -0.33 11.25 -21.50
CA GLU A 144 0.88 11.16 -22.31
C GLU A 144 1.79 9.99 -21.86
N LEU A 145 1.35 9.21 -20.85
CA LEU A 145 2.07 8.11 -20.26
C LEU A 145 1.42 6.77 -20.61
N SER A 146 2.21 5.71 -20.68
CA SER A 146 1.67 4.35 -20.72
C SER A 146 1.14 3.93 -19.35
N GLY A 147 0.27 2.90 -19.28
CA GLY A 147 -0.26 2.41 -18.01
C GLY A 147 0.84 2.02 -17.00
N GLY A 148 1.92 1.37 -17.47
CA GLY A 148 3.07 1.07 -16.62
C GLY A 148 3.81 2.33 -16.13
N GLN A 149 3.89 3.38 -16.95
CA GLN A 149 4.44 4.68 -16.54
C GLN A 149 3.53 5.40 -15.54
N GLU A 150 2.21 5.37 -15.74
CA GLU A 150 1.24 5.93 -14.79
C GLU A 150 1.36 5.22 -13.42
N GLN A 151 1.49 3.88 -13.41
CA GLN A 151 1.69 3.12 -12.17
C GLN A 151 3.02 3.47 -11.49
N ARG A 152 4.10 3.67 -12.24
CA ARG A 152 5.37 4.16 -11.69
C ARG A 152 5.25 5.55 -11.07
N VAL A 153 4.47 6.47 -11.67
CA VAL A 153 4.17 7.78 -11.06
C VAL A 153 3.36 7.61 -9.77
N ALA A 154 2.37 6.69 -9.74
CA ALA A 154 1.61 6.39 -8.53
C ALA A 154 2.50 5.81 -7.41
N ILE A 155 3.46 4.96 -7.75
CA ILE A 155 4.46 4.45 -6.80
C ILE A 155 5.36 5.58 -6.32
N ALA A 156 5.90 6.44 -7.21
CA ALA A 156 6.68 7.59 -6.82
C ALA A 156 5.93 8.50 -5.84
N ARG A 157 4.65 8.77 -6.10
CA ARG A 157 3.76 9.50 -5.19
C ARG A 157 3.62 8.81 -3.83
N ALA A 158 3.52 7.48 -3.82
CA ALA A 158 3.40 6.72 -2.57
C ALA A 158 4.67 6.75 -1.72
N ILE A 159 5.86 6.86 -2.32
CA ILE A 159 7.14 6.82 -1.61
C ILE A 159 7.76 8.20 -1.34
N VAL A 160 7.26 9.28 -1.93
CA VAL A 160 7.89 10.62 -1.92
C VAL A 160 8.10 11.21 -0.52
N HIS A 161 7.24 10.87 0.45
CA HIS A 161 7.38 11.28 1.85
C HIS A 161 8.19 10.29 2.69
N ASN A 162 8.78 9.28 2.04
CA ASN A 162 9.63 8.24 2.62
C ASN A 162 8.94 7.37 3.71
N PRO A 163 7.73 6.83 3.48
CA PRO A 163 7.05 5.99 4.45
C PRO A 163 7.82 4.68 4.69
N GLU A 164 7.64 4.08 5.87
CA GLU A 164 8.18 2.74 6.17
C GLU A 164 7.25 1.63 5.70
N LEU A 165 5.95 1.90 5.63
CA LEU A 165 4.90 0.97 5.19
C LEU A 165 4.38 1.35 3.81
N LEU A 166 4.41 0.39 2.89
CA LEU A 166 3.72 0.48 1.61
C LEU A 166 2.58 -0.54 1.59
N VAL A 167 1.40 -0.11 1.18
CA VAL A 167 0.26 -0.98 0.91
C VAL A 167 -0.09 -0.90 -0.55
N ALA A 168 -0.31 -2.04 -1.20
CA ALA A 168 -0.58 -2.13 -2.62
C ALA A 168 -1.83 -2.98 -2.87
N ASP A 169 -2.86 -2.39 -3.46
CA ASP A 169 -4.10 -3.07 -3.83
C ASP A 169 -4.09 -3.36 -5.32
N GLU A 170 -3.86 -4.64 -5.69
CA GLU A 170 -3.78 -5.13 -7.08
C GLU A 170 -2.86 -4.27 -7.98
N PRO A 171 -1.59 -4.00 -7.60
CA PRO A 171 -0.76 -2.97 -8.24
C PRO A 171 -0.41 -3.25 -9.70
N THR A 172 -0.71 -4.44 -10.21
CA THR A 172 -0.42 -4.88 -11.58
C THR A 172 -1.67 -5.32 -12.35
N GLY A 173 -2.87 -5.17 -11.76
CA GLY A 173 -4.11 -5.75 -12.29
C GLY A 173 -4.54 -5.23 -13.66
N ASP A 174 -4.16 -3.99 -14.03
CA ASP A 174 -4.51 -3.35 -15.30
C ASP A 174 -3.32 -3.20 -16.26
N LEU A 175 -2.21 -3.93 -16.00
CA LEU A 175 -0.99 -3.82 -16.78
C LEU A 175 -0.79 -5.01 -17.73
N ASP A 176 -0.12 -4.75 -18.86
CA ASP A 176 0.48 -5.82 -19.66
C ASP A 176 1.58 -6.54 -18.87
N ARG A 177 1.97 -7.71 -19.36
CA ARG A 177 2.89 -8.59 -18.64
C ARG A 177 4.26 -7.95 -18.38
N GLU A 178 4.84 -7.27 -19.37
CA GLU A 178 6.15 -6.67 -19.26
C GLU A 178 6.14 -5.53 -18.23
N SER A 179 5.12 -4.68 -18.29
CA SER A 179 4.88 -3.61 -17.31
C SER A 179 4.67 -4.19 -15.91
N ALA A 180 3.86 -5.26 -15.78
CA ALA A 180 3.61 -5.92 -14.50
C ALA A 180 4.89 -6.46 -13.86
N ASP A 181 5.70 -7.22 -14.63
CA ASP A 181 6.98 -7.77 -14.17
C ASP A 181 7.92 -6.64 -13.70
N SER A 182 7.96 -5.53 -14.44
CA SER A 182 8.74 -4.34 -14.12
C SER A 182 8.28 -3.64 -12.82
N ILE A 183 6.97 -3.56 -12.57
CA ILE A 183 6.42 -3.00 -11.32
C ILE A 183 6.71 -3.92 -10.14
N LEU A 184 6.58 -5.23 -10.30
CA LEU A 184 6.90 -6.19 -9.23
C LEU A 184 8.37 -6.16 -8.86
N ALA A 185 9.28 -6.05 -9.85
CA ALA A 185 10.71 -5.87 -9.60
C ALA A 185 11.00 -4.58 -8.83
N LEU A 186 10.31 -3.47 -9.16
CA LEU A 186 10.44 -2.21 -8.43
C LEU A 186 9.97 -2.35 -6.97
N LEU A 187 8.84 -3.03 -6.72
CA LEU A 187 8.34 -3.26 -5.36
C LEU A 187 9.33 -4.14 -4.56
N SER A 188 9.88 -5.19 -5.18
CA SER A 188 10.91 -6.03 -4.54
C SER A 188 12.14 -5.21 -4.15
N SER A 189 12.67 -4.37 -5.05
CA SER A 189 13.80 -3.48 -4.76
C SER A 189 13.48 -2.49 -3.62
N LEU A 190 12.25 -1.96 -3.55
CA LEU A 190 11.83 -1.10 -2.43
C LEU A 190 11.88 -1.83 -1.08
N ALA A 191 11.56 -3.13 -1.06
CA ALA A 191 11.67 -3.94 0.16
C ALA A 191 13.12 -4.32 0.47
N ASP A 192 13.88 -4.79 -0.52
CA ASP A 192 15.21 -5.36 -0.34
C ASP A 192 16.30 -4.30 -0.16
N ASP A 193 16.31 -3.27 -1.02
CA ASP A 193 17.38 -2.28 -1.08
C ASP A 193 17.05 -1.03 -0.24
N HIS A 194 15.74 -0.72 -0.07
CA HIS A 194 15.29 0.46 0.65
C HIS A 194 14.61 0.15 1.99
N GLY A 195 14.55 -1.13 2.38
CA GLY A 195 14.04 -1.57 3.69
C GLY A 195 12.56 -1.27 3.93
N LYS A 196 11.75 -1.11 2.87
CA LYS A 196 10.32 -0.85 3.01
C LYS A 196 9.58 -2.14 3.41
N THR A 197 8.63 -2.02 4.32
CA THR A 197 7.69 -3.11 4.60
C THR A 197 6.52 -2.98 3.63
N ILE A 198 6.21 -4.04 2.89
CA ILE A 198 5.18 -4.02 1.85
C ILE A 198 4.11 -5.05 2.16
N VAL A 199 2.85 -4.64 2.13
CA VAL A 199 1.67 -5.52 2.14
C VAL A 199 0.93 -5.34 0.83
N MET A 200 0.93 -6.38 0.00
CA MET A 200 0.27 -6.37 -1.31
C MET A 200 -0.93 -7.30 -1.29
N VAL A 201 -2.04 -6.86 -1.81
CA VAL A 201 -3.19 -7.69 -2.15
C VAL A 201 -3.13 -8.02 -3.63
N THR A 202 -3.29 -9.27 -3.97
CA THR A 202 -3.40 -9.72 -5.37
C THR A 202 -4.20 -11.02 -5.48
N HIS A 203 -4.81 -11.24 -6.64
CA HIS A 203 -5.38 -12.52 -7.03
C HIS A 203 -4.50 -13.26 -8.06
N ASP A 204 -3.44 -12.61 -8.56
CA ASP A 204 -2.50 -13.20 -9.51
C ASP A 204 -1.39 -13.96 -8.76
N PRO A 205 -1.26 -15.29 -8.93
CA PRO A 205 -0.19 -16.08 -8.33
C PRO A 205 1.22 -15.63 -8.74
N LYS A 206 1.38 -15.06 -9.95
CA LYS A 206 2.69 -14.56 -10.41
C LYS A 206 3.08 -13.30 -9.66
N ALA A 207 2.12 -12.38 -9.45
CA ALA A 207 2.36 -11.21 -8.63
C ALA A 207 2.69 -11.59 -7.19
N ALA A 208 1.98 -12.57 -6.63
CA ALA A 208 2.25 -13.07 -5.28
C ALA A 208 3.64 -13.72 -5.15
N ALA A 209 4.14 -14.38 -6.20
CA ALA A 209 5.47 -15.00 -6.21
C ALA A 209 6.63 -13.98 -6.14
N ALA A 210 6.40 -12.69 -6.41
CA ALA A 210 7.38 -11.64 -6.22
C ALA A 210 7.58 -11.26 -4.73
N ALA A 211 6.62 -11.60 -3.87
CA ALA A 211 6.71 -11.35 -2.45
C ALA A 211 7.57 -12.41 -1.73
N LYS A 212 8.19 -12.01 -0.61
CA LYS A 212 8.97 -12.94 0.23
C LYS A 212 8.08 -13.98 0.92
N ARG A 213 6.82 -13.63 1.16
CA ARG A 213 5.85 -14.47 1.86
C ARG A 213 4.46 -14.26 1.28
N THR A 214 3.74 -15.35 1.08
CA THR A 214 2.34 -15.33 0.63
C THR A 214 1.44 -15.95 1.69
N LEU A 215 0.35 -15.27 2.01
CA LEU A 215 -0.70 -15.75 2.90
C LEU A 215 -2.03 -15.78 2.15
N HIS A 216 -2.86 -16.74 2.48
CA HIS A 216 -4.19 -16.87 1.90
C HIS A 216 -5.25 -16.46 2.92
N LEU A 217 -6.18 -15.62 2.48
CA LEU A 217 -7.33 -15.16 3.26
C LEU A 217 -8.60 -15.75 2.68
N GLU A 218 -9.33 -16.51 3.49
CA GLU A 218 -10.63 -17.07 3.14
C GLU A 218 -11.64 -16.77 4.23
N LYS A 219 -12.79 -16.23 3.84
CA LYS A 219 -13.90 -15.92 4.78
C LYS A 219 -13.43 -15.16 6.03
N GLY A 220 -12.52 -14.23 5.86
CA GLY A 220 -12.04 -13.37 6.95
C GLY A 220 -10.97 -13.97 7.86
N GLN A 221 -10.46 -15.16 7.55
CA GLN A 221 -9.43 -15.86 8.32
C GLN A 221 -8.25 -16.23 7.43
N LEU A 222 -7.05 -16.23 8.03
CA LEU A 222 -5.86 -16.74 7.35
C LEU A 222 -5.92 -18.27 7.30
N VAL A 223 -5.72 -18.81 6.11
CA VAL A 223 -5.60 -20.25 5.90
C VAL A 223 -4.16 -20.59 5.56
N THR A 224 -3.66 -21.67 6.12
CA THR A 224 -2.38 -22.24 5.71
C THR A 224 -2.51 -22.71 4.26
N ALA A 225 -1.58 -22.29 3.40
CA ALA A 225 -1.55 -22.82 2.05
C ALA A 225 -1.44 -24.35 2.14
N HIS A 226 -2.46 -25.05 1.65
CA HIS A 226 -2.29 -26.45 1.37
C HIS A 226 -1.33 -26.57 0.17
N ALA A 227 -0.16 -27.15 0.44
CA ALA A 227 0.88 -27.43 -0.54
C ALA A 227 0.37 -28.41 -1.62
#